data_b556583e0add376860450b107144b49c
#
_entry.id   b556583e0add376860450b107144b49c
#
_cell.length_a   1.000
_cell.length_b   1.000
_cell.length_c   1.000
_cell.angle_alpha   90.00
_cell.angle_beta   90.00
_cell.angle_gamma   90.00
#
_symmetry.space_group_name_H-M   'P 1'
#
loop_
_entity.id
_entity.type
_entity.pdbx_description
1 polymer ?
#
loop_
_entity_poly.entity_id
_entity_poly.type
_entity_poly.pdbx_seq_one_letter_code
_entity_poly.pdbx_strand_id
1 'polypeptide(L)'
;MKIIKYSSIKFFLYLALFAPSLLAAKEVDEILGYWLTSQSIVLVEKCNDELCATIEHIFVEEGVDPESILDTNNKDKSQRERSIKGINLISGFKYASGSEEYKGGKIYDPGRGRVFKSNIYLLDNKNLKVEGCLMKLCGHEEWKPLIVSIDSDGSRNALLKYEEN
;
A
#
# COMPACT_ATOMS: atom_id res chain seq x y z
N MET A 1 12.97 -14.37 -86.40
CA MET A 1 13.73 -14.57 -85.14
C MET A 1 13.39 -13.41 -84.21
N LYS A 2 12.45 -13.62 -83.22
CA LYS A 2 11.96 -12.57 -82.30
C LYS A 2 12.69 -12.74 -80.98
N ILE A 3 13.40 -11.68 -80.55
CA ILE A 3 14.11 -11.64 -79.29
C ILE A 3 13.14 -11.10 -78.26
N ILE A 4 12.83 -11.91 -77.25
CA ILE A 4 12.00 -11.50 -76.10
C ILE A 4 12.93 -10.93 -75.06
N LYS A 5 12.78 -9.63 -74.74
CA LYS A 5 13.49 -8.99 -73.64
C LYS A 5 12.74 -9.28 -72.34
N TYR A 6 13.40 -9.97 -71.37
CA TYR A 6 12.92 -10.12 -70.01
C TYR A 6 13.23 -8.86 -69.19
N SER A 7 12.16 -8.23 -68.72
CA SER A 7 12.25 -7.12 -67.79
C SER A 7 12.43 -7.69 -66.37
N SER A 8 13.53 -7.33 -65.72
CA SER A 8 13.80 -7.71 -64.33
C SER A 8 12.88 -6.97 -63.36
N ILE A 9 11.88 -7.65 -62.84
CA ILE A 9 11.08 -7.16 -61.72
C ILE A 9 11.90 -7.32 -60.44
N LYS A 10 12.39 -6.20 -59.87
CA LYS A 10 13.00 -6.18 -58.55
C LYS A 10 11.92 -6.32 -57.51
N PHE A 11 11.84 -7.50 -56.91
CA PHE A 11 10.98 -7.79 -55.74
C PHE A 11 11.63 -7.15 -54.52
N PHE A 12 11.12 -5.98 -54.11
CA PHE A 12 11.49 -5.36 -52.86
C PHE A 12 10.78 -6.11 -51.72
N LEU A 13 11.53 -6.99 -51.04
CA LEU A 13 11.07 -7.68 -49.86
C LEU A 13 11.06 -6.66 -48.67
N TYR A 14 9.89 -6.09 -48.36
CA TYR A 14 9.67 -5.29 -47.17
C TYR A 14 9.65 -6.24 -45.97
N LEU A 15 10.80 -6.36 -45.31
CA LEU A 15 10.91 -7.04 -44.00
C LEU A 15 10.33 -6.07 -42.95
N ALA A 16 9.03 -6.20 -42.65
CA ALA A 16 8.39 -5.50 -41.55
C ALA A 16 8.99 -6.02 -40.23
N LEU A 17 9.87 -5.24 -39.66
CA LEU A 17 10.36 -5.45 -38.28
C LEU A 17 9.18 -5.24 -37.31
N PHE A 18 8.50 -6.34 -36.97
CA PHE A 18 7.59 -6.41 -35.85
C PHE A 18 8.47 -6.35 -34.59
N ALA A 19 8.72 -5.14 -34.08
CA ALA A 19 9.24 -4.97 -32.72
C ALA A 19 8.13 -5.40 -31.74
N PRO A 20 8.34 -6.42 -30.89
CA PRO A 20 7.40 -6.70 -29.82
C PRO A 20 7.41 -5.49 -28.89
N SER A 21 6.27 -4.79 -28.81
CA SER A 21 6.04 -3.83 -27.73
C SER A 21 6.07 -4.61 -26.42
N LEU A 22 7.19 -4.57 -25.70
CA LEU A 22 7.23 -4.96 -24.32
C LEU A 22 6.28 -3.99 -23.59
N LEU A 23 5.03 -4.41 -23.38
CA LEU A 23 4.19 -3.81 -22.35
C LEU A 23 4.96 -4.07 -21.04
N ALA A 24 5.65 -3.03 -20.54
CA ALA A 24 6.15 -3.03 -19.20
C ALA A 24 4.92 -3.24 -18.30
N ALA A 25 4.78 -4.44 -17.72
CA ALA A 25 3.82 -4.68 -16.66
C ALA A 25 4.14 -3.62 -15.59
N LYS A 26 3.15 -2.76 -15.28
CA LYS A 26 3.29 -1.78 -14.20
C LYS A 26 3.58 -2.60 -12.94
N GLU A 27 4.80 -2.48 -12.44
CA GLU A 27 5.21 -3.12 -11.20
C GLU A 27 4.23 -2.66 -10.12
N VAL A 28 3.48 -3.62 -9.56
CA VAL A 28 2.52 -3.33 -8.50
C VAL A 28 3.34 -3.12 -7.25
N ASP A 29 3.36 -1.90 -6.73
CA ASP A 29 4.01 -1.61 -5.45
C ASP A 29 3.32 -2.40 -4.34
N GLU A 30 3.96 -3.48 -3.90
CA GLU A 30 3.39 -4.43 -2.95
C GLU A 30 3.10 -3.81 -1.58
N ILE A 31 3.77 -2.68 -1.26
CA ILE A 31 3.52 -1.95 -0.02
C ILE A 31 2.20 -1.17 -0.03
N LEU A 32 1.70 -0.80 -1.23
CA LEU A 32 0.46 -0.04 -1.35
C LEU A 32 -0.76 -0.96 -1.29
N GLY A 33 -1.81 -0.51 -0.60
CA GLY A 33 -3.07 -1.23 -0.48
C GLY A 33 -3.54 -1.37 0.96
N TYR A 34 -4.46 -2.31 1.16
CA TYR A 34 -5.08 -2.53 2.47
C TYR A 34 -4.28 -3.54 3.30
N TRP A 35 -4.18 -3.25 4.59
CA TRP A 35 -3.44 -4.04 5.54
C TRP A 35 -4.25 -4.31 6.80
N LEU A 36 -4.27 -5.56 7.24
CA LEU A 36 -4.87 -6.00 8.49
C LEU A 36 -3.86 -5.82 9.62
N THR A 37 -4.22 -5.03 10.61
CA THR A 37 -3.50 -4.91 11.88
C THR A 37 -4.20 -5.70 12.98
N SER A 38 -3.69 -5.69 14.20
CA SER A 38 -4.36 -6.34 15.36
C SER A 38 -5.71 -5.72 15.71
N GLN A 39 -5.96 -4.45 15.36
CA GLN A 39 -7.16 -3.70 15.78
C GLN A 39 -7.89 -2.98 14.67
N SER A 40 -7.35 -2.97 13.44
CA SER A 40 -7.88 -2.14 12.37
C SER A 40 -7.54 -2.66 10.98
N ILE A 41 -8.20 -2.10 9.96
CA ILE A 41 -7.75 -2.14 8.57
C ILE A 41 -7.19 -0.77 8.23
N VAL A 42 -5.98 -0.76 7.68
CA VAL A 42 -5.25 0.44 7.30
C VAL A 42 -5.04 0.43 5.79
N LEU A 43 -5.25 1.58 5.15
CA LEU A 43 -4.90 1.80 3.75
C LEU A 43 -3.54 2.50 3.67
N VAL A 44 -2.56 1.83 3.06
CA VAL A 44 -1.26 2.43 2.72
C VAL A 44 -1.30 2.92 1.28
N GLU A 45 -1.03 4.19 1.10
CA GLU A 45 -1.05 4.84 -0.20
C GLU A 45 0.04 5.89 -0.34
N LYS A 46 0.29 6.33 -1.58
CA LYS A 46 1.18 7.46 -1.85
C LYS A 46 0.41 8.77 -1.67
N CYS A 47 0.87 9.60 -0.72
CA CYS A 47 0.38 10.95 -0.49
C CYS A 47 1.47 11.95 -0.90
N ASN A 48 1.34 12.58 -2.07
CA ASN A 48 2.40 13.39 -2.67
C ASN A 48 3.69 12.56 -2.85
N ASP A 49 4.78 12.92 -2.17
CA ASP A 49 6.07 12.25 -2.22
C ASP A 49 6.34 11.33 -1.02
N GLU A 50 5.35 11.13 -0.15
CA GLU A 50 5.47 10.29 1.05
C GLU A 50 4.44 9.16 1.04
N LEU A 51 4.64 8.17 1.93
CA LEU A 51 3.64 7.17 2.27
C LEU A 51 2.70 7.73 3.34
N CYS A 52 1.41 7.45 3.18
CA CYS A 52 0.38 7.58 4.20
C CYS A 52 -0.14 6.19 4.57
N ALA A 53 -0.60 6.04 5.81
CA ALA A 53 -1.28 4.85 6.30
C ALA A 53 -2.51 5.28 7.10
N THR A 54 -3.68 5.27 6.46
CA THR A 54 -4.92 5.78 7.03
C THR A 54 -5.76 4.66 7.62
N ILE A 55 -6.28 4.84 8.83
CA ILE A 55 -7.22 3.88 9.44
C ILE A 55 -8.55 3.93 8.69
N GLU A 56 -8.89 2.85 7.98
CA GLU A 56 -10.14 2.71 7.21
C GLU A 56 -11.25 2.04 8.00
N HIS A 57 -10.89 1.11 8.87
CA HIS A 57 -11.85 0.38 9.72
C HIS A 57 -11.23 0.02 11.05
N ILE A 58 -12.03 0.04 12.12
CA ILE A 58 -11.62 -0.32 13.48
C ILE A 58 -12.47 -1.49 13.92
N PHE A 59 -11.86 -2.52 14.47
CA PHE A 59 -12.58 -3.64 15.06
C PHE A 59 -13.10 -3.22 16.44
N VAL A 60 -14.39 -3.27 16.60
CA VAL A 60 -15.11 -2.91 17.82
C VAL A 60 -16.04 -4.05 18.22
N GLU A 61 -16.51 -4.03 19.47
CA GLU A 61 -17.51 -4.99 19.93
C GLU A 61 -18.84 -4.80 19.19
N GLU A 62 -19.65 -5.86 19.15
CA GLU A 62 -20.97 -5.83 18.51
C GLU A 62 -21.84 -4.72 19.11
N GLY A 63 -22.44 -3.91 18.24
CA GLY A 63 -23.30 -2.79 18.63
C GLY A 63 -22.55 -1.47 18.92
N VAL A 64 -21.22 -1.46 18.85
CA VAL A 64 -20.43 -0.22 18.95
C VAL A 64 -20.21 0.36 17.56
N ASP A 65 -20.48 1.67 17.41
CA ASP A 65 -20.17 2.38 16.17
C ASP A 65 -18.66 2.68 16.09
N PRO A 66 -17.95 2.16 15.07
CA PRO A 66 -16.51 2.44 14.88
C PRO A 66 -16.19 3.94 14.76
N GLU A 67 -17.12 4.77 14.26
CA GLU A 67 -16.93 6.21 14.16
C GLU A 67 -16.92 6.91 15.53
N SER A 68 -17.51 6.28 16.55
CA SER A 68 -17.56 6.82 17.91
C SER A 68 -16.25 6.65 18.69
N ILE A 69 -15.30 5.89 18.16
CA ILE A 69 -13.99 5.67 18.82
C ILE A 69 -13.11 6.90 18.61
N LEU A 70 -12.87 7.63 19.70
CA LEU A 70 -12.16 8.90 19.68
C LEU A 70 -10.69 8.76 20.10
N ASP A 71 -9.86 9.68 19.64
CA ASP A 71 -8.41 9.77 19.94
C ASP A 71 -8.14 10.34 21.34
N THR A 72 -8.83 9.80 22.35
CA THR A 72 -8.89 10.33 23.72
C THR A 72 -7.53 10.37 24.44
N ASN A 73 -6.59 9.51 24.03
CA ASN A 73 -5.24 9.45 24.62
C ASN A 73 -4.27 10.45 23.99
N ASN A 74 -4.70 11.21 22.96
CA ASN A 74 -3.81 12.15 22.29
C ASN A 74 -3.21 13.15 23.27
N LYS A 75 -1.90 13.39 23.17
CA LYS A 75 -1.21 14.39 24.02
C LYS A 75 -1.71 15.80 23.74
N ASP A 76 -2.05 16.11 22.47
CA ASP A 76 -2.74 17.33 22.09
C ASP A 76 -4.22 17.19 22.43
N LYS A 77 -4.65 17.95 23.45
CA LYS A 77 -6.04 17.94 23.92
C LYS A 77 -7.04 18.34 22.83
N SER A 78 -6.64 19.18 21.89
CA SER A 78 -7.51 19.63 20.79
C SER A 78 -7.85 18.52 19.78
N GLN A 79 -7.07 17.42 19.79
CA GLN A 79 -7.27 16.28 18.91
C GLN A 79 -8.08 15.14 19.55
N ARG A 80 -8.45 15.25 20.82
CA ARG A 80 -9.07 14.13 21.57
C ARG A 80 -10.50 13.82 21.18
N GLU A 81 -11.18 14.75 20.53
CA GLU A 81 -12.58 14.61 20.09
C GLU A 81 -12.69 14.13 18.63
N ARG A 82 -11.58 13.97 17.92
CA ARG A 82 -11.62 13.42 16.56
C ARG A 82 -11.80 11.90 16.62
N SER A 83 -12.51 11.33 15.64
CA SER A 83 -12.51 9.86 15.43
C SER A 83 -11.10 9.39 15.11
N ILE A 84 -10.71 8.21 15.62
CA ILE A 84 -9.45 7.57 15.19
C ILE A 84 -9.56 6.97 13.80
N LYS A 85 -10.75 6.64 13.29
CA LYS A 85 -10.96 6.33 11.89
C LYS A 85 -10.64 7.56 11.04
N GLY A 86 -9.90 7.36 9.94
CA GLY A 86 -9.42 8.43 9.07
C GLY A 86 -8.11 9.08 9.52
N ILE A 87 -7.54 8.71 10.68
CA ILE A 87 -6.22 9.20 11.09
C ILE A 87 -5.13 8.56 10.20
N ASN A 88 -4.23 9.40 9.68
CA ASN A 88 -2.98 8.93 9.10
C ASN A 88 -1.99 8.57 10.20
N LEU A 89 -1.59 7.29 10.25
CA LEU A 89 -0.71 6.75 11.29
C LEU A 89 0.76 7.05 11.07
N ILE A 90 1.21 7.21 9.80
CA ILE A 90 2.62 7.34 9.46
C ILE A 90 2.95 8.68 8.83
N SER A 91 4.20 9.11 8.97
CA SER A 91 4.71 10.34 8.35
C SER A 91 6.23 10.28 8.15
N GLY A 92 6.75 11.08 7.21
CA GLY A 92 8.18 11.22 6.96
C GLY A 92 8.82 10.01 6.27
N PHE A 93 8.03 9.14 5.66
CA PHE A 93 8.51 8.06 4.80
C PHE A 93 8.45 8.50 3.35
N LYS A 94 9.59 8.89 2.79
CA LYS A 94 9.66 9.28 1.39
C LYS A 94 9.36 8.07 0.51
N TYR A 95 8.33 8.20 -0.34
CA TYR A 95 7.94 7.14 -1.24
C TYR A 95 9.00 6.84 -2.29
N ALA A 96 9.28 5.55 -2.51
CA ALA A 96 10.13 5.05 -3.58
C ALA A 96 9.49 3.77 -4.16
N SER A 97 9.14 3.80 -5.45
CA SER A 97 8.51 2.65 -6.12
C SER A 97 9.39 1.42 -6.05
N GLY A 98 8.81 0.25 -5.74
CA GLY A 98 9.50 -1.03 -5.61
C GLY A 98 10.42 -1.15 -4.39
N SER A 99 10.41 -0.17 -3.46
CA SER A 99 11.18 -0.28 -2.23
C SER A 99 10.50 -1.23 -1.23
N GLU A 100 11.29 -2.13 -0.67
CA GLU A 100 10.85 -3.04 0.39
C GLU A 100 11.18 -2.51 1.80
N GLU A 101 11.94 -1.40 1.89
CA GLU A 101 12.34 -0.79 3.15
C GLU A 101 12.09 0.71 3.15
N TYR A 102 11.51 1.21 4.26
CA TYR A 102 11.31 2.62 4.53
C TYR A 102 11.80 2.93 5.94
N LYS A 103 12.77 3.84 6.08
CA LYS A 103 13.45 4.12 7.36
C LYS A 103 13.34 5.59 7.75
N GLY A 104 13.39 5.82 9.07
CA GLY A 104 13.55 7.17 9.63
C GLY A 104 12.25 7.99 9.68
N GLY A 105 11.11 7.38 9.41
CA GLY A 105 9.82 8.02 9.57
C GLY A 105 9.30 7.96 11.00
N LYS A 106 7.99 8.15 11.14
CA LYS A 106 7.27 8.17 12.42
C LYS A 106 5.97 7.40 12.29
N ILE A 107 5.55 6.79 13.40
CA ILE A 107 4.21 6.21 13.55
C ILE A 107 3.51 6.79 14.76
N TYR A 108 2.24 7.15 14.60
CA TYR A 108 1.34 7.54 15.68
C TYR A 108 0.59 6.30 16.17
N ASP A 109 0.56 6.10 17.49
CA ASP A 109 -0.21 5.06 18.17
C ASP A 109 -1.35 5.72 18.95
N PRO A 110 -2.62 5.64 18.47
CA PRO A 110 -3.75 6.23 19.14
C PRO A 110 -4.01 5.63 20.54
N GLY A 111 -3.75 4.34 20.72
CA GLY A 111 -3.92 3.66 22.01
C GLY A 111 -3.02 4.22 23.10
N ARG A 112 -1.81 4.69 22.74
CA ARG A 112 -0.86 5.35 23.64
C ARG A 112 -0.85 6.87 23.53
N GLY A 113 -1.53 7.44 22.55
CA GLY A 113 -1.55 8.87 22.25
C GLY A 113 -0.15 9.42 21.93
N ARG A 114 0.73 8.64 21.33
CA ARG A 114 2.15 8.96 21.14
C ARG A 114 2.64 8.69 19.73
N VAL A 115 3.63 9.48 19.33
CA VAL A 115 4.40 9.28 18.10
C VAL A 115 5.72 8.59 18.46
N PHE A 116 6.09 7.57 17.69
CA PHE A 116 7.33 6.82 17.79
C PHE A 116 8.17 7.04 16.51
N LYS A 117 9.51 6.92 16.61
CA LYS A 117 10.35 6.73 15.43
C LYS A 117 9.99 5.38 14.81
N SER A 118 9.95 5.31 13.47
CA SER A 118 9.44 4.11 12.82
C SER A 118 10.28 3.75 11.60
N ASN A 119 10.32 2.44 11.35
CA ASN A 119 10.78 1.85 10.10
C ASN A 119 9.73 0.85 9.63
N ILE A 120 9.65 0.65 8.32
CA ILE A 120 8.70 -0.24 7.68
C ILE A 120 9.48 -1.17 6.76
N TYR A 121 9.16 -2.47 6.77
CA TYR A 121 9.81 -3.49 5.96
C TYR A 121 8.77 -4.42 5.35
N LEU A 122 8.83 -4.62 4.05
CA LEU A 122 8.09 -5.69 3.38
C LEU A 122 8.89 -6.99 3.58
N LEU A 123 8.29 -7.96 4.23
CA LEU A 123 8.92 -9.25 4.54
C LEU A 123 8.76 -10.24 3.38
N ASP A 124 9.57 -11.31 3.37
CA ASP A 124 9.49 -12.39 2.35
C ASP A 124 8.12 -13.06 2.34
N ASN A 125 7.45 -13.19 3.50
CA ASN A 125 6.08 -13.70 3.63
C ASN A 125 5.00 -12.69 3.18
N LYS A 126 5.41 -11.55 2.59
CA LYS A 126 4.55 -10.46 2.13
C LYS A 126 3.80 -9.71 3.23
N ASN A 127 4.10 -9.93 4.49
CA ASN A 127 3.63 -9.08 5.57
C ASN A 127 4.44 -7.79 5.65
N LEU A 128 3.82 -6.75 6.19
CA LEU A 128 4.48 -5.48 6.44
C LEU A 128 4.88 -5.40 7.91
N LYS A 129 6.17 -5.50 8.19
CA LYS A 129 6.68 -5.27 9.54
C LYS A 129 6.80 -3.78 9.79
N VAL A 130 6.04 -3.28 10.75
CA VAL A 130 6.03 -1.87 11.17
C VAL A 130 6.64 -1.76 12.55
N GLU A 131 7.80 -1.11 12.66
CA GLU A 131 8.51 -0.89 13.92
C GLU A 131 8.15 0.47 14.51
N GLY A 132 7.99 0.51 15.83
CA GLY A 132 7.87 1.73 16.61
C GLY A 132 8.95 1.76 17.70
N CYS A 133 9.80 2.78 17.72
CA CYS A 133 10.93 2.90 18.64
C CYS A 133 10.79 4.10 19.56
N LEU A 134 10.96 3.87 20.86
CA LEU A 134 11.12 4.90 21.88
C LEU A 134 12.56 4.83 22.43
N MET A 135 13.37 5.81 22.09
CA MET A 135 14.83 5.81 22.36
C MET A 135 15.52 4.56 21.76
N LYS A 136 15.96 3.61 22.60
CA LYS A 136 16.63 2.36 22.20
C LYS A 136 15.72 1.14 22.24
N LEU A 137 14.48 1.29 22.69
CA LEU A 137 13.50 0.21 22.78
C LEU A 137 12.58 0.26 21.57
N CYS A 138 12.57 -0.80 20.78
CA CYS A 138 11.70 -0.95 19.62
C CYS A 138 10.73 -2.12 19.85
N GLY A 139 9.47 -1.92 19.52
CA GLY A 139 8.49 -2.97 19.29
C GLY A 139 8.12 -3.00 17.81
N HIS A 140 7.44 -4.04 17.37
CA HIS A 140 6.92 -4.11 16.02
C HIS A 140 5.58 -4.85 16.00
N GLU A 141 4.87 -4.64 14.92
CA GLU A 141 3.67 -5.37 14.55
C GLU A 141 3.81 -5.80 13.09
N GLU A 142 3.29 -6.97 12.75
CA GLU A 142 3.18 -7.41 11.37
C GLU A 142 1.75 -7.18 10.88
N TRP A 143 1.63 -6.42 9.80
CA TRP A 143 0.37 -6.18 9.12
C TRP A 143 0.25 -7.15 7.96
N LYS A 144 -0.92 -7.78 7.81
CA LYS A 144 -1.17 -8.76 6.76
C LYS A 144 -1.87 -8.11 5.57
N PRO A 145 -1.43 -8.37 4.33
CA PRO A 145 -2.03 -7.73 3.16
C PRO A 145 -3.44 -8.26 2.89
N LEU A 146 -4.35 -7.34 2.53
CA LEU A 146 -5.74 -7.63 2.23
C LEU A 146 -6.08 -7.33 0.77
N ILE A 147 -7.04 -8.09 0.24
CA ILE A 147 -7.82 -7.71 -0.94
C ILE A 147 -9.16 -7.20 -0.42
N VAL A 148 -9.50 -5.96 -0.74
CA VAL A 148 -10.78 -5.35 -0.40
C VAL A 148 -11.61 -5.20 -1.66
N SER A 149 -12.82 -5.75 -1.65
CA SER A 149 -13.84 -5.55 -2.68
C SER A 149 -14.98 -4.69 -2.13
N ILE A 150 -15.57 -3.88 -3.01
CA ILE A 150 -16.72 -3.03 -2.69
C ILE A 150 -17.88 -3.53 -3.54
N ASP A 151 -18.95 -3.96 -2.89
CA ASP A 151 -20.15 -4.44 -3.53
C ASP A 151 -21.02 -3.27 -4.06
N SER A 152 -22.00 -3.59 -4.90
CA SER A 152 -22.86 -2.58 -5.53
C SER A 152 -23.71 -1.78 -4.54
N ASP A 153 -23.93 -2.29 -3.34
CA ASP A 153 -24.61 -1.61 -2.22
C ASP A 153 -23.68 -0.76 -1.35
N GLY A 154 -22.36 -0.75 -1.68
CA GLY A 154 -21.33 -0.03 -0.92
C GLY A 154 -20.75 -0.81 0.25
N SER A 155 -21.21 -2.04 0.50
CA SER A 155 -20.58 -2.91 1.50
C SER A 155 -19.17 -3.31 1.08
N ARG A 156 -18.30 -3.51 2.08
CA ARG A 156 -16.89 -3.85 1.85
C ARG A 156 -16.60 -5.24 2.41
N ASN A 157 -15.97 -6.07 1.59
CA ASN A 157 -15.47 -7.38 1.98
C ASN A 157 -13.95 -7.37 1.92
N ALA A 158 -13.31 -7.94 2.93
CA ALA A 158 -11.85 -8.03 3.03
C ALA A 158 -11.43 -9.49 3.19
N LEU A 159 -10.46 -9.93 2.39
CA LEU A 159 -9.86 -11.25 2.44
C LEU A 159 -8.35 -11.12 2.54
N LEU A 160 -7.68 -12.06 3.21
CA LEU A 160 -6.21 -12.13 3.18
C LEU A 160 -5.75 -12.33 1.73
N LYS A 161 -4.74 -11.56 1.32
CA LYS A 161 -4.20 -11.64 -0.06
C LYS A 161 -3.42 -12.94 -0.28
N TYR A 162 -2.83 -13.48 0.78
CA TYR A 162 -2.08 -14.73 0.78
C TYR A 162 -2.62 -15.64 1.90
N GLU A 163 -2.73 -16.94 1.61
CA GLU A 163 -3.11 -17.93 2.64
C GLU A 163 -1.93 -18.13 3.61
N GLU A 164 -2.25 -18.31 4.90
CA GLU A 164 -1.26 -18.72 5.89
C GLU A 164 -0.94 -20.20 5.69
N ASN A 165 0.29 -20.51 5.32
CA ASN A 165 0.81 -21.89 5.26
C ASN A 165 1.27 -22.37 6.64
#